data_ff48123046b701f9e63d0595b9d8bcff
#
_entry.id   ff48123046b701f9e63d0595b9d8bcff
#
_cell.length_a   1.000
_cell.length_b   1.000
_cell.length_c   1.000
_cell.angle_alpha   90.00
_cell.angle_beta   90.00
_cell.angle_gamma   90.00
#
_symmetry.space_group_name_H-M   'P 1'
#
loop_
_entity.id
_entity.type
_entity.pdbx_description
1 polymer ?
#
loop_
_entity_poly.entity_id
_entity_poly.type
_entity_poly.pdbx_seq_one_letter_code
_entity_poly.pdbx_strand_id
1 'polypeptide(L)'
;MTIVIIKDGDAVTTTLAIAEGTLNDHASVIALARRYQADLEDFGLVRFEIRPREAGQHGGGDTEFAILNEPQSTLLLTYMRNTDIVRAFKKKLVREFWEMVQQRN
;
A
#
# COMPACT_ATOMS: atom_id res chain seq x y z
N MET A 1 -11.41 1.42 -9.19
CA MET A 1 -11.07 1.78 -7.80
C MET A 1 -9.79 2.58 -7.78
N THR A 2 -9.80 3.69 -7.06
CA THR A 2 -8.61 4.52 -6.89
C THR A 2 -7.73 3.92 -5.79
N ILE A 3 -6.46 3.73 -6.08
CA ILE A 3 -5.51 3.14 -5.13
C ILE A 3 -4.48 4.14 -4.62
N VAL A 4 -4.32 5.29 -5.29
CA VAL A 4 -3.44 6.37 -4.86
C VAL A 4 -4.28 7.55 -4.41
N ILE A 5 -3.97 8.08 -3.23
CA ILE A 5 -4.67 9.23 -2.65
C ILE A 5 -3.65 10.28 -2.22
N ILE A 6 -4.13 11.50 -1.97
CA ILE A 6 -3.31 12.54 -1.36
C ILE A 6 -3.56 12.51 0.14
N LYS A 7 -2.49 12.42 0.93
CA LYS A 7 -2.56 12.47 2.38
C LYS A 7 -1.44 13.37 2.88
N ASP A 8 -1.79 14.39 3.65
CA ASP A 8 -0.84 15.37 4.17
C ASP A 8 0.06 15.96 3.08
N GLY A 9 -0.52 16.18 1.90
CA GLY A 9 0.19 16.78 0.77
C GLY A 9 0.96 15.81 -0.11
N ASP A 10 1.04 14.54 0.25
CA ASP A 10 1.80 13.53 -0.49
C ASP A 10 0.88 12.52 -1.18
N ALA A 11 1.30 12.07 -2.37
CA ALA A 11 0.64 10.97 -3.06
C ALA A 11 1.08 9.66 -2.39
N VAL A 12 0.11 8.87 -1.93
CA VAL A 12 0.38 7.62 -1.20
C VAL A 12 -0.62 6.53 -1.58
N THR A 13 -0.25 5.30 -1.27
CA THR A 13 -1.16 4.16 -1.27
C THR A 13 -1.04 3.46 0.09
N THR A 14 -1.74 2.35 0.27
CA THR A 14 -1.74 1.63 1.54
C THR A 14 -1.55 0.13 1.30
N THR A 15 -1.12 -0.56 2.35
CA THR A 15 -1.06 -2.03 2.30
C THR A 15 -2.45 -2.64 2.13
N LEU A 16 -3.51 -1.95 2.56
CA LEU A 16 -4.88 -2.41 2.34
C LEU A 16 -5.22 -2.41 0.84
N ALA A 17 -4.90 -1.32 0.14
CA ALA A 17 -5.15 -1.22 -1.30
C ALA A 17 -4.31 -2.25 -2.08
N ILE A 18 -3.06 -2.43 -1.67
CA ILE A 18 -2.17 -3.41 -2.30
C ILE A 18 -2.73 -4.83 -2.12
N ALA A 19 -3.15 -5.17 -0.91
CA ALA A 19 -3.70 -6.50 -0.64
C ALA A 19 -4.94 -6.77 -1.49
N GLU A 20 -5.85 -5.80 -1.53
CA GLU A 20 -7.08 -5.94 -2.31
C GLU A 20 -6.79 -6.07 -3.80
N GLY A 21 -5.93 -5.21 -4.33
CA GLY A 21 -5.65 -5.19 -5.77
C GLY A 21 -4.78 -6.36 -6.25
N THR A 22 -4.00 -6.97 -5.38
CA THR A 22 -3.18 -8.14 -5.72
C THR A 22 -3.84 -9.45 -5.33
N LEU A 23 -5.03 -9.41 -4.76
CA LEU A 23 -5.78 -10.57 -4.25
C LEU A 23 -4.95 -11.37 -3.23
N ASN A 24 -4.21 -10.65 -2.41
CA ASN A 24 -3.44 -11.22 -1.32
C ASN A 24 -4.10 -10.89 0.01
N ASP A 25 -3.87 -11.76 0.98
CA ASP A 25 -4.31 -11.54 2.35
C ASP A 25 -3.56 -10.33 2.93
N HIS A 26 -4.29 -9.40 3.57
CA HIS A 26 -3.66 -8.20 4.13
C HIS A 26 -2.60 -8.55 5.19
N ALA A 27 -2.86 -9.59 6.00
CA ALA A 27 -1.88 -10.02 6.99
C ALA A 27 -0.54 -10.37 6.34
N SER A 28 -0.57 -11.00 5.17
CA SER A 28 0.64 -11.35 4.43
C SER A 28 1.33 -10.10 3.88
N VAL A 29 0.56 -9.14 3.37
CA VAL A 29 1.12 -7.91 2.80
C VAL A 29 1.77 -7.05 3.88
N ILE A 30 1.12 -6.86 5.02
CA ILE A 30 1.69 -6.05 6.08
C ILE A 30 2.91 -6.74 6.73
N ALA A 31 2.89 -8.07 6.81
CA ALA A 31 4.05 -8.83 7.28
C ALA A 31 5.25 -8.62 6.34
N LEU A 32 5.00 -8.59 5.03
CA LEU A 32 6.04 -8.31 4.05
C LEU A 32 6.60 -6.90 4.23
N ALA A 33 5.73 -5.92 4.45
CA ALA A 33 6.15 -4.53 4.69
C ALA A 33 7.01 -4.42 5.96
N ARG A 34 6.65 -5.12 7.02
CA ARG A 34 7.43 -5.12 8.25
C ARG A 34 8.77 -5.82 8.07
N ARG A 35 8.78 -6.93 7.34
CA ARG A 35 10.00 -7.68 7.07
C ARG A 35 11.05 -6.85 6.34
N TYR A 36 10.60 -6.03 5.39
CA TYR A 36 11.49 -5.20 4.57
C TYR A 36 11.39 -3.72 4.92
N GLN A 37 10.93 -3.40 6.13
CA GLN A 37 10.73 -2.01 6.55
C GLN A 37 12.01 -1.18 6.41
N ALA A 38 13.16 -1.74 6.74
CA ALA A 38 14.42 -1.02 6.62
C ALA A 38 14.69 -0.61 5.17
N ASP A 39 14.39 -1.49 4.21
CA ASP A 39 14.56 -1.18 2.79
C ASP A 39 13.61 -0.07 2.36
N LEU A 40 12.36 -0.15 2.80
CA LEU A 40 11.34 0.86 2.47
C LEU A 40 11.71 2.21 3.05
N GLU A 41 12.33 2.23 4.22
CA GLU A 41 12.70 3.47 4.91
C GLU A 41 13.90 4.18 4.30
N ASP A 42 14.54 3.61 3.30
CA ASP A 42 15.47 4.35 2.47
C ASP A 42 14.77 5.52 1.75
N PHE A 43 13.44 5.48 1.64
CA PHE A 43 12.63 6.46 0.93
C PHE A 43 11.68 7.24 1.85
N GLY A 44 11.93 7.22 3.15
CA GLY A 44 11.13 7.92 4.14
C GLY A 44 10.57 6.97 5.19
N LEU A 45 10.18 7.49 6.33
CA LEU A 45 9.60 6.67 7.39
C LEU A 45 8.31 6.01 6.91
N VAL A 46 8.16 4.72 7.22
CA VAL A 46 6.92 4.01 6.97
C VAL A 46 5.94 4.36 8.10
N ARG A 47 4.78 4.88 7.72
CA ARG A 47 3.75 5.26 8.68
C ARG A 47 2.76 4.12 8.83
N PHE A 48 2.53 3.71 10.07
CA PHE A 48 1.51 2.72 10.40
C PHE A 48 0.35 3.43 11.04
N GLU A 49 -0.86 3.07 10.63
CA GLU A 49 -2.09 3.61 11.22
C GLU A 49 -3.03 2.47 11.56
N ILE A 50 -3.99 2.76 12.41
CA ILE A 50 -4.98 1.80 12.85
C ILE A 50 -6.33 2.15 12.23
N ARG A 51 -6.96 1.16 11.59
CA ARG A 51 -8.35 1.27 11.19
C ARG A 51 -9.19 0.58 12.25
N PRO A 52 -10.01 1.35 13.01
CA PRO A 52 -10.84 0.75 14.06
C PRO A 52 -11.81 -0.27 13.49
N ARG A 53 -12.10 -1.30 14.29
CA ARG A 53 -13.12 -2.27 13.95
C ARG A 53 -14.49 -1.59 14.02
N GLU A 54 -15.34 -1.89 13.06
CA GLU A 54 -16.70 -1.36 13.06
C GLU A 54 -17.51 -1.93 14.23
N ALA A 55 -18.45 -1.13 14.74
CA ALA A 55 -19.33 -1.55 15.81
C ALA A 55 -20.13 -2.77 15.36
N GLY A 56 -20.21 -3.78 16.24
CA GLY A 56 -20.98 -5.00 15.98
C GLY A 56 -20.21 -6.09 15.26
N GLN A 57 -19.00 -5.85 14.79
CA GLN A 57 -18.18 -6.90 14.19
C GLN A 57 -17.64 -7.84 15.26
N HIS A 58 -17.59 -9.11 14.93
CA HIS A 58 -17.03 -10.15 15.80
C HIS A 58 -15.66 -10.58 15.27
N GLY A 59 -14.80 -11.04 16.17
CA GLY A 59 -13.46 -11.50 15.84
C GLY A 59 -12.45 -10.39 15.94
N GLY A 60 -11.21 -10.66 15.75
CA GLY A 60 -10.02 -9.82 15.80
C GLY A 60 -10.14 -8.37 16.23
N GLY A 61 -9.04 -7.76 16.56
CA GLY A 61 -8.97 -6.34 16.92
C GLY A 61 -8.97 -5.42 15.72
N ASP A 62 -8.56 -4.18 15.96
CA ASP A 62 -8.40 -3.18 14.91
C ASP A 62 -7.37 -3.63 13.89
N THR A 63 -7.49 -3.13 12.67
CA THR A 63 -6.56 -3.46 11.59
C THR A 63 -5.48 -2.40 11.50
N GLU A 64 -4.23 -2.81 11.68
CA GLU A 64 -3.08 -1.95 11.42
C GLU A 64 -2.71 -2.04 9.94
N PHE A 65 -2.40 -0.91 9.33
CA PHE A 65 -1.97 -0.86 7.94
C PHE A 65 -0.86 0.16 7.77
N ALA A 66 -0.10 0.03 6.68
CA ALA A 66 0.98 0.96 6.38
C ALA A 66 0.59 1.89 5.24
N ILE A 67 1.02 3.14 5.35
CA ILE A 67 0.88 4.16 4.31
C ILE A 67 2.23 4.27 3.62
N LEU A 68 2.23 4.13 2.30
CA LEU A 68 3.44 4.03 1.50
C LEU A 68 3.44 5.09 0.40
N ASN A 69 4.58 5.76 0.22
CA ASN A 69 4.78 6.65 -0.91
C ASN A 69 5.08 5.85 -2.19
N GLU A 70 5.32 6.54 -3.28
CA GLU A 70 5.55 5.89 -4.57
C GLU A 70 6.72 4.92 -4.54
N PRO A 71 7.95 5.33 -4.18
CA PRO A 71 9.07 4.38 -4.20
C PRO A 71 8.89 3.24 -3.20
N GLN A 72 8.31 3.50 -2.03
CA GLN A 72 8.08 2.45 -1.03
C GLN A 72 7.11 1.39 -1.55
N SER A 73 5.99 1.80 -2.12
CA SER A 73 4.99 0.86 -2.63
C SER A 73 5.51 0.09 -3.84
N THR A 74 6.22 0.77 -4.73
CA THR A 74 6.83 0.14 -5.88
C THR A 74 7.85 -0.92 -5.45
N LEU A 75 8.70 -0.57 -4.49
CA LEU A 75 9.71 -1.50 -3.98
C LEU A 75 9.05 -2.71 -3.32
N LEU A 76 8.01 -2.48 -2.49
CA LEU A 76 7.30 -3.58 -1.85
C LEU A 76 6.74 -4.57 -2.88
N LEU A 77 6.18 -4.06 -3.97
CA LEU A 77 5.64 -4.92 -5.04
C LEU A 77 6.73 -5.76 -5.72
N THR A 78 7.97 -5.26 -5.77
CA THR A 78 9.07 -6.06 -6.35
C THR A 78 9.43 -7.26 -5.50
N TYR A 79 9.08 -7.26 -4.22
CA TYR A 79 9.32 -8.40 -3.33
C TYR A 79 8.22 -9.45 -3.41
N MET A 80 7.14 -9.16 -4.14
CA MET A 80 6.04 -10.09 -4.34
C MET A 80 6.28 -10.94 -5.57
N ARG A 81 5.67 -12.14 -5.58
CA ARG A 81 5.69 -12.99 -6.77
C ARG A 81 5.03 -12.25 -7.94
N ASN A 82 5.68 -12.22 -9.10
CA ASN A 82 5.20 -11.46 -10.25
C ASN A 82 4.14 -12.24 -11.05
N THR A 83 2.99 -12.45 -10.43
CA THR A 83 1.84 -13.06 -11.11
C THR A 83 1.22 -12.06 -12.09
N ASP A 84 0.31 -12.54 -12.96
CA ASP A 84 -0.40 -11.65 -13.88
C ASP A 84 -1.20 -10.58 -13.12
N ILE A 85 -1.81 -10.96 -11.99
CA ILE A 85 -2.58 -10.04 -11.17
C ILE A 85 -1.66 -8.97 -10.56
N VAL A 86 -0.53 -9.38 -9.99
CA VAL A 86 0.44 -8.45 -9.42
C VAL A 86 1.00 -7.52 -10.48
N ARG A 87 1.30 -8.06 -11.67
CA ARG A 87 1.81 -7.24 -12.78
C ARG A 87 0.79 -6.21 -13.23
N ALA A 88 -0.48 -6.59 -13.33
CA ALA A 88 -1.55 -5.66 -13.68
C ALA A 88 -1.70 -4.57 -12.61
N PHE A 89 -1.60 -4.93 -11.34
CA PHE A 89 -1.66 -3.97 -10.24
C PHE A 89 -0.49 -3.00 -10.30
N LYS A 90 0.73 -3.50 -10.57
CA LYS A 90 1.91 -2.64 -10.71
C LYS A 90 1.68 -1.57 -11.78
N LYS A 91 1.13 -1.95 -12.92
CA LYS A 91 0.86 -0.99 -13.99
C LYS A 91 -0.15 0.06 -13.57
N LYS A 92 -1.20 -0.36 -12.87
CA LYS A 92 -2.21 0.56 -12.36
C LYS A 92 -1.61 1.52 -11.34
N LEU A 93 -0.79 1.01 -10.43
CA LEU A 93 -0.14 1.82 -9.41
C LEU A 93 0.76 2.89 -10.03
N VAL A 94 1.61 2.48 -10.98
CA VAL A 94 2.50 3.40 -11.68
C VAL A 94 1.69 4.48 -12.39
N ARG A 95 0.61 4.10 -13.05
CA ARG A 95 -0.24 5.05 -13.78
C ARG A 95 -0.90 6.04 -12.81
N GLU A 96 -1.44 5.58 -11.70
CA GLU A 96 -2.11 6.47 -10.77
C GLU A 96 -1.15 7.45 -10.10
N PHE A 97 0.06 7.01 -9.73
CA PHE A 97 1.07 7.94 -9.22
C PHE A 97 1.47 8.95 -10.30
N TRP A 98 1.67 8.50 -11.53
CA TRP A 98 2.00 9.37 -12.64
C TRP A 98 0.93 10.45 -12.86
N GLU A 99 -0.33 10.03 -12.91
CA GLU A 99 -1.45 10.96 -13.10
C GLU A 99 -1.57 11.94 -11.95
N MET A 100 -1.35 11.48 -10.72
CA MET A 100 -1.43 12.34 -9.54
C MET A 100 -0.37 13.45 -9.60
N VAL A 101 0.86 13.13 -10.01
CA VAL A 101 1.91 14.11 -10.17
C VAL A 101 1.57 15.11 -11.28
N GLN A 102 1.00 14.64 -12.40
CA GLN A 102 0.59 15.53 -13.49
C GLN A 102 -0.49 16.51 -13.05
N GLN A 103 -1.43 16.07 -12.23
CA GLN A 103 -2.51 16.92 -11.74
C GLN A 103 -2.00 18.00 -10.78
N ARG A 104 -0.89 17.76 -10.10
CA ARG A 104 -0.33 18.71 -9.12
C ARG A 104 0.49 19.82 -9.79
N ASN A 105 0.84 19.65 -11.03
CA ASN A 105 1.62 20.64 -11.77
C ASN A 105 0.70 21.63 -12.53
#